data_af58d08eccb72d89b8c6651162af0d4a
#
_entry.id   af58d08eccb72d89b8c6651162af0d4a
#
_cell.length_a   1.000
_cell.length_b   1.000
_cell.length_c   1.000
_cell.angle_alpha   90.00
_cell.angle_beta   90.00
_cell.angle_gamma   90.00
#
_symmetry.space_group_name_H-M   'P 1'
#
loop_
_entity.id
_entity.type
_entity.pdbx_description
1 polymer ?
#
loop_
_entity_poly.entity_id
_entity_poly.type
_entity_poly.pdbx_seq_one_letter_code
_entity_poly.pdbx_strand_id
1 'polypeptide(L)'
;RVIAVQAIYDRWSYGQVSPQAIRDFLRYTAATWATPPIAVTLVGDGTIDPKNYTKRNNTNYIPPFQANVDPWLGETACEQCFVRLDGDDATVDMLPDMTLGRLPVRSPSEVTALVSKIVTYETSPLNLLWRSQAVYVADNYLDAQDQPDIAGDFAAFANASVALQPEGMTINRLYYDPSPTRP
;
A
#
# COMPACT_ATOMS: atom_id res chain seq x y z
N ARG A 1 14.15 1.93 -15.36
CA ARG A 1 13.68 1.15 -16.53
C ARG A 1 12.19 0.83 -16.39
N VAL A 2 11.48 0.73 -17.51
CA VAL A 2 10.10 0.24 -17.57
C VAL A 2 10.13 -1.15 -18.19
N ILE A 3 9.45 -2.09 -17.53
CA ILE A 3 9.37 -3.50 -17.96
C ILE A 3 7.89 -3.85 -18.09
N ALA A 4 7.49 -4.39 -19.25
CA ALA A 4 6.14 -4.91 -19.42
C ALA A 4 5.98 -6.19 -18.59
N VAL A 5 4.96 -6.23 -17.73
CA VAL A 5 4.74 -7.38 -16.83
C VAL A 5 4.51 -8.68 -17.62
N GLN A 6 3.90 -8.61 -18.82
CA GLN A 6 3.72 -9.78 -19.67
C GLN A 6 5.06 -10.42 -20.06
N ALA A 7 6.10 -9.63 -20.34
CA ALA A 7 7.42 -10.17 -20.63
C ALA A 7 8.04 -10.91 -19.43
N ILE A 8 7.69 -10.51 -18.22
CA ILE A 8 8.07 -11.22 -17.00
C ILE A 8 7.32 -12.56 -16.93
N TYR A 9 6.01 -12.56 -17.14
CA TYR A 9 5.21 -13.77 -17.12
C TYR A 9 5.66 -14.76 -18.19
N ASP A 10 5.92 -14.30 -19.41
CA ASP A 10 6.37 -15.17 -20.53
C ASP A 10 7.65 -15.90 -20.19
N ARG A 11 8.58 -15.22 -19.52
CA ARG A 11 9.90 -15.78 -19.20
C ARG A 11 9.91 -16.60 -17.90
N TRP A 12 9.17 -16.20 -16.87
CA TRP A 12 9.30 -16.72 -15.51
C TRP A 12 8.14 -17.63 -15.09
N SER A 13 7.03 -17.62 -15.83
CA SER A 13 5.85 -18.44 -15.54
C SER A 13 5.14 -18.99 -16.79
N TYR A 14 5.86 -19.10 -17.91
CA TYR A 14 5.31 -19.63 -19.17
C TYR A 14 4.03 -18.88 -19.64
N GLY A 15 4.01 -17.58 -19.47
CA GLY A 15 2.87 -16.71 -19.80
C GLY A 15 1.74 -16.70 -18.77
N GLN A 16 1.85 -17.44 -17.68
CA GLN A 16 0.83 -17.46 -16.64
C GLN A 16 1.00 -16.26 -15.71
N VAL A 17 -0.10 -15.59 -15.40
CA VAL A 17 -0.13 -14.48 -14.44
C VAL A 17 0.20 -15.00 -13.04
N SER A 18 1.31 -14.55 -12.46
CA SER A 18 1.85 -15.07 -11.21
C SER A 18 2.62 -14.00 -10.44
N PRO A 19 2.29 -13.75 -9.16
CA PRO A 19 3.09 -12.87 -8.32
C PRO A 19 4.51 -13.40 -8.12
N GLN A 20 4.67 -14.74 -8.06
CA GLN A 20 5.98 -15.37 -7.91
C GLN A 20 6.90 -15.05 -9.09
N ALA A 21 6.39 -15.01 -10.32
CA ALA A 21 7.18 -14.64 -11.50
C ALA A 21 7.79 -13.25 -11.39
N ILE A 22 7.07 -12.31 -10.80
CA ILE A 22 7.56 -10.94 -10.56
C ILE A 22 8.67 -10.96 -9.50
N ARG A 23 8.47 -11.67 -8.39
CA ARG A 23 9.47 -11.83 -7.34
C ARG A 23 10.76 -12.47 -7.89
N ASP A 24 10.64 -13.55 -8.67
CA ASP A 24 11.78 -14.24 -9.25
C ASP A 24 12.54 -13.35 -10.25
N PHE A 25 11.82 -12.54 -11.03
CA PHE A 25 12.42 -11.52 -11.87
C PHE A 25 13.18 -10.48 -11.05
N LEU A 26 12.61 -9.98 -9.96
CA LEU A 26 13.27 -9.00 -9.09
C LEU A 26 14.51 -9.59 -8.42
N ARG A 27 14.45 -10.83 -7.95
CA ARG A 27 15.60 -11.57 -7.44
C ARG A 27 16.71 -11.70 -8.50
N TYR A 28 16.35 -12.05 -9.73
CA TYR A 28 17.28 -12.09 -10.83
C TYR A 28 17.93 -10.72 -11.09
N THR A 29 17.16 -9.63 -11.09
CA THR A 29 17.72 -8.29 -11.31
C THR A 29 18.67 -7.85 -10.21
N ALA A 30 18.33 -8.16 -8.95
CA ALA A 30 19.19 -7.90 -7.80
C ALA A 30 20.55 -8.61 -7.92
N ALA A 31 20.54 -9.86 -8.40
CA ALA A 31 21.73 -10.69 -8.47
C ALA A 31 22.60 -10.44 -9.73
N THR A 32 22.00 -9.96 -10.84
CA THR A 32 22.69 -9.99 -12.15
C THR A 32 22.85 -8.64 -12.83
N TRP A 33 22.08 -7.64 -12.48
CA TRP A 33 22.23 -6.33 -13.12
C TRP A 33 23.44 -5.59 -12.57
N ALA A 34 24.21 -4.95 -13.45
CA ALA A 34 25.36 -4.13 -13.05
C ALA A 34 24.98 -2.98 -12.09
N THR A 35 23.75 -2.49 -12.19
CA THR A 35 23.15 -1.56 -11.25
C THR A 35 21.80 -2.15 -10.82
N PRO A 36 21.78 -2.88 -9.70
CA PRO A 36 20.55 -3.45 -9.16
C PRO A 36 19.52 -2.37 -8.82
N PRO A 37 18.22 -2.65 -8.97
CA PRO A 37 17.18 -1.73 -8.53
C PRO A 37 17.15 -1.66 -7.00
N ILE A 38 16.99 -0.45 -6.47
CA ILE A 38 16.77 -0.21 -5.03
C ILE A 38 15.30 0.07 -4.73
N ALA A 39 14.52 0.35 -5.78
CA ALA A 39 13.10 0.64 -5.68
C ALA A 39 12.35 0.08 -6.89
N VAL A 40 11.13 -0.36 -6.65
CA VAL A 40 10.21 -0.91 -7.64
C VAL A 40 8.86 -0.23 -7.53
N THR A 41 8.28 0.13 -8.65
CA THR A 41 6.89 0.59 -8.73
C THR A 41 6.09 -0.37 -9.59
N LEU A 42 5.10 -1.03 -9.00
CA LEU A 42 4.12 -1.85 -9.71
C LEU A 42 3.04 -0.93 -10.26
N VAL A 43 2.84 -0.93 -11.59
CA VAL A 43 1.82 -0.10 -12.23
C VAL A 43 0.72 -1.02 -12.74
N GLY A 44 -0.37 -1.06 -12.02
CA GLY A 44 -1.52 -1.92 -12.31
C GLY A 44 -2.21 -2.41 -11.03
N ASP A 45 -3.54 -2.46 -11.10
CA ASP A 45 -4.37 -2.99 -10.03
C ASP A 45 -4.31 -4.52 -9.99
N GLY A 46 -4.62 -5.08 -8.83
CA GLY A 46 -4.72 -6.51 -8.57
C GLY A 46 -5.95 -6.83 -7.75
N THR A 47 -6.29 -8.09 -7.64
CA THR A 47 -7.42 -8.57 -6.83
C THR A 47 -7.04 -9.81 -6.04
N ILE A 48 -7.61 -9.95 -4.86
CA ILE A 48 -7.57 -11.17 -4.06
C ILE A 48 -8.52 -12.26 -4.60
N ASP A 49 -9.39 -11.91 -5.56
CA ASP A 49 -10.34 -12.82 -6.22
C ASP A 49 -10.02 -12.96 -7.71
N PRO A 50 -8.88 -13.58 -8.09
CA PRO A 50 -8.49 -13.71 -9.50
C PRO A 50 -9.43 -14.57 -10.33
N LYS A 51 -10.23 -15.43 -9.69
CA LYS A 51 -11.23 -16.30 -10.34
C LYS A 51 -12.62 -15.69 -10.39
N ASN A 52 -12.77 -14.45 -9.86
CA ASN A 52 -14.02 -13.70 -9.87
C ASN A 52 -15.20 -14.45 -9.20
N TYR A 53 -14.96 -15.17 -8.12
CA TYR A 53 -16.01 -15.84 -7.36
C TYR A 53 -17.03 -14.87 -6.78
N THR A 54 -16.59 -13.66 -6.41
CA THR A 54 -17.44 -12.59 -5.91
C THR A 54 -18.23 -11.86 -7.00
N LYS A 55 -18.00 -12.19 -8.28
CA LYS A 55 -18.65 -11.60 -9.46
C LYS A 55 -18.50 -10.07 -9.57
N ARG A 56 -17.46 -9.49 -8.98
CA ARG A 56 -17.17 -8.04 -9.01
C ARG A 56 -16.40 -7.62 -10.27
N ASN A 57 -15.89 -8.56 -11.06
CA ASN A 57 -15.09 -8.33 -12.27
C ASN A 57 -13.91 -7.37 -12.03
N ASN A 58 -13.23 -7.53 -10.90
CA ASN A 58 -12.09 -6.69 -10.54
C ASN A 58 -10.92 -6.95 -11.50
N THR A 59 -10.25 -5.89 -11.88
CA THR A 59 -9.03 -5.95 -12.70
C THR A 59 -7.90 -6.66 -11.95
N ASN A 60 -7.13 -7.48 -12.65
CA ASN A 60 -6.01 -8.21 -12.10
C ASN A 60 -4.79 -8.16 -13.04
N TYR A 61 -4.21 -6.98 -13.21
CA TYR A 61 -3.00 -6.80 -14.03
C TYR A 61 -1.75 -7.32 -13.31
N ILE A 62 -1.65 -7.02 -12.02
CA ILE A 62 -0.55 -7.46 -11.17
C ILE A 62 -1.16 -8.07 -9.90
N PRO A 63 -1.37 -9.41 -9.88
CA PRO A 63 -1.96 -10.09 -8.73
C PRO A 63 -1.07 -9.91 -7.49
N PRO A 64 -1.64 -9.59 -6.32
CA PRO A 64 -0.88 -9.56 -5.08
C PRO A 64 -0.49 -10.99 -4.65
N PHE A 65 0.58 -11.11 -3.88
CA PHE A 65 0.75 -12.28 -3.05
C PHE A 65 -0.38 -12.38 -2.03
N GLN A 66 -0.83 -13.60 -1.76
CA GLN A 66 -1.73 -13.89 -0.66
C GLN A 66 -0.91 -14.51 0.47
N ALA A 67 -1.01 -13.95 1.66
CA ALA A 67 -0.29 -14.44 2.82
C ALA A 67 -1.11 -14.20 4.10
N ASN A 68 -0.93 -15.05 5.08
CA ASN A 68 -1.54 -14.88 6.39
C ASN A 68 -0.72 -13.86 7.20
N VAL A 69 -0.92 -12.58 6.90
CA VAL A 69 -0.15 -11.46 7.46
C VAL A 69 -0.99 -10.53 8.33
N ASP A 70 -2.30 -10.70 8.32
CA ASP A 70 -3.22 -9.91 9.14
C ASP A 70 -3.77 -10.76 10.28
N PRO A 71 -3.63 -10.34 11.55
CA PRO A 71 -4.08 -11.13 12.70
C PRO A 71 -5.60 -11.23 12.81
N TRP A 72 -6.36 -10.36 12.13
CA TRP A 72 -7.82 -10.31 12.19
C TRP A 72 -8.48 -10.93 10.95
N LEU A 73 -7.98 -10.59 9.77
CA LEU A 73 -8.52 -11.05 8.49
C LEU A 73 -7.88 -12.36 8.03
N GLY A 74 -6.71 -12.71 8.57
CA GLY A 74 -5.96 -13.89 8.18
C GLY A 74 -5.23 -13.67 6.86
N GLU A 75 -5.62 -14.39 5.81
CA GLU A 75 -4.99 -14.28 4.50
C GLU A 75 -5.41 -12.99 3.79
N THR A 76 -4.44 -12.13 3.53
CA THR A 76 -4.61 -10.85 2.83
C THR A 76 -3.50 -10.62 1.82
N ALA A 77 -3.58 -9.50 1.08
CA ALA A 77 -2.54 -9.10 0.14
C ALA A 77 -1.23 -8.75 0.87
N CYS A 78 -0.14 -9.39 0.49
CA CYS A 78 1.21 -9.11 0.96
C CYS A 78 2.00 -8.40 -0.13
N GLU A 79 1.96 -7.07 -0.17
CA GLU A 79 2.71 -6.31 -1.18
C GLU A 79 4.22 -6.44 -0.98
N GLN A 80 4.71 -6.44 0.26
CA GLN A 80 6.14 -6.58 0.55
C GLN A 80 6.72 -7.93 0.11
N CYS A 81 5.87 -8.95 -0.05
CA CYS A 81 6.31 -10.27 -0.51
C CYS A 81 6.97 -10.26 -1.91
N PHE A 82 6.71 -9.26 -2.73
CA PHE A 82 7.40 -9.10 -4.02
C PHE A 82 8.89 -8.80 -3.87
N VAL A 83 9.29 -8.12 -2.81
CA VAL A 83 10.65 -7.58 -2.61
C VAL A 83 11.37 -8.19 -1.42
N ARG A 84 10.82 -9.22 -0.84
CA ARG A 84 11.50 -10.11 0.12
C ARG A 84 12.17 -11.21 -0.70
N LEU A 85 13.45 -11.03 -1.00
CA LEU A 85 14.13 -11.81 -2.01
C LEU A 85 14.93 -12.98 -1.45
N ASP A 86 15.12 -13.04 -0.14
CA ASP A 86 15.83 -14.13 0.52
C ASP A 86 14.98 -15.40 0.58
N GLY A 87 15.63 -16.55 0.39
CA GLY A 87 14.97 -17.85 0.44
C GLY A 87 13.89 -18.05 -0.62
N ASP A 88 13.17 -19.15 -0.53
CA ASP A 88 12.13 -19.52 -1.51
C ASP A 88 10.73 -19.05 -1.10
N ASP A 89 10.52 -18.83 0.20
CA ASP A 89 9.23 -18.40 0.74
C ASP A 89 9.29 -16.92 1.18
N ALA A 90 8.61 -16.06 0.42
CA ALA A 90 8.51 -14.63 0.70
C ALA A 90 7.75 -14.29 1.99
N THR A 91 7.04 -15.25 2.59
CA THR A 91 6.30 -15.05 3.84
C THR A 91 7.16 -15.27 5.08
N VAL A 92 8.27 -15.99 4.93
CA VAL A 92 9.24 -16.27 6.01
C VAL A 92 10.29 -15.16 6.12
N ASP A 93 10.72 -14.63 4.98
CA ASP A 93 11.59 -13.47 4.95
C ASP A 93 10.85 -12.23 5.49
N MET A 94 11.38 -11.62 6.54
CA MET A 94 10.73 -10.50 7.22
C MET A 94 11.19 -9.12 6.73
N LEU A 95 12.32 -9.05 6.03
CA LEU A 95 12.93 -7.79 5.61
C LEU A 95 12.87 -7.60 4.10
N PRO A 96 12.35 -6.47 3.61
CA PRO A 96 12.36 -6.19 2.18
C PRO A 96 13.77 -5.75 1.72
N ASP A 97 14.23 -6.29 0.60
CA ASP A 97 15.51 -5.95 -0.05
C ASP A 97 15.42 -4.70 -0.93
N MET A 98 14.22 -4.28 -1.27
CA MET A 98 13.95 -3.11 -2.11
C MET A 98 12.75 -2.33 -1.56
N THR A 99 12.71 -1.04 -1.85
CA THR A 99 11.49 -0.24 -1.64
C THR A 99 10.45 -0.61 -2.70
N LEU A 100 9.22 -0.84 -2.28
CA LEU A 100 8.11 -1.14 -3.19
C LEU A 100 6.99 -0.12 -3.06
N GLY A 101 6.44 0.29 -4.19
CA GLY A 101 5.19 1.04 -4.29
C GLY A 101 4.29 0.46 -5.37
N ARG A 102 2.98 0.68 -5.24
CA ARG A 102 2.01 0.33 -6.27
C ARG A 102 1.20 1.55 -6.69
N LEU A 103 0.99 1.69 -7.99
CA LEU A 103 -0.02 2.55 -8.58
C LEU A 103 -1.20 1.66 -9.01
N PRO A 104 -2.27 1.56 -8.21
CA PRO A 104 -3.38 0.63 -8.45
C PRO A 104 -4.33 1.20 -9.51
N VAL A 105 -3.87 1.27 -10.74
CA VAL A 105 -4.58 1.84 -11.89
C VAL A 105 -5.13 0.75 -12.79
N ARG A 106 -6.29 1.01 -13.42
CA ARG A 106 -7.03 0.08 -14.25
C ARG A 106 -7.08 0.49 -15.71
N SER A 107 -6.65 1.72 -16.02
CA SER A 107 -6.69 2.26 -17.38
C SER A 107 -5.56 3.24 -17.63
N PRO A 108 -5.19 3.49 -18.91
CA PRO A 108 -4.20 4.53 -19.25
C PRO A 108 -4.59 5.93 -18.79
N SER A 109 -5.89 6.25 -18.75
CA SER A 109 -6.38 7.53 -18.26
C SER A 109 -6.15 7.70 -16.75
N GLU A 110 -6.34 6.65 -15.96
CA GLU A 110 -6.02 6.65 -14.53
C GLU A 110 -4.51 6.80 -14.28
N VAL A 111 -3.67 6.14 -15.08
CA VAL A 111 -2.20 6.34 -15.03
C VAL A 111 -1.88 7.81 -15.25
N THR A 112 -2.42 8.41 -16.31
CA THR A 112 -2.18 9.82 -16.65
C THR A 112 -2.60 10.75 -15.51
N ALA A 113 -3.80 10.55 -14.96
CA ALA A 113 -4.32 11.37 -13.86
C ALA A 113 -3.45 11.24 -12.60
N LEU A 114 -3.04 10.01 -12.24
CA LEU A 114 -2.23 9.76 -11.06
C LEU A 114 -0.81 10.33 -11.19
N VAL A 115 -0.16 10.12 -12.35
CA VAL A 115 1.17 10.68 -12.63
C VAL A 115 1.11 12.21 -12.65
N SER A 116 0.09 12.81 -13.27
CA SER A 116 -0.10 14.26 -13.25
C SER A 116 -0.26 14.80 -11.83
N LYS A 117 -1.00 14.10 -10.98
CA LYS A 117 -1.13 14.47 -9.56
C LYS A 117 0.21 14.44 -8.83
N ILE A 118 1.01 13.40 -9.01
CA ILE A 118 2.34 13.26 -8.39
C ILE A 118 3.25 14.39 -8.86
N VAL A 119 3.36 14.59 -10.17
CA VAL A 119 4.21 15.65 -10.75
C VAL A 119 3.78 17.02 -10.26
N THR A 120 2.47 17.31 -10.25
CA THR A 120 1.94 18.59 -9.75
C THR A 120 2.29 18.78 -8.27
N TYR A 121 2.17 17.74 -7.45
CA TYR A 121 2.54 17.80 -6.05
C TYR A 121 4.03 18.11 -5.86
N GLU A 122 4.91 17.40 -6.58
CA GLU A 122 6.36 17.55 -6.46
C GLU A 122 6.87 18.90 -6.99
N THR A 123 6.24 19.43 -8.03
CA THR A 123 6.64 20.70 -8.65
C THR A 123 5.93 21.93 -8.05
N SER A 124 4.94 21.74 -7.19
CA SER A 124 4.20 22.84 -6.57
C SER A 124 5.07 23.63 -5.58
N PRO A 125 4.87 24.94 -5.45
CA PRO A 125 5.60 25.77 -4.49
C PRO A 125 5.47 25.25 -3.05
N LEU A 126 6.54 25.32 -2.27
CA LEU A 126 6.57 24.84 -0.89
C LEU A 126 5.71 25.66 0.08
N ASN A 127 5.40 26.91 -0.27
CA ASN A 127 4.65 27.85 0.55
C ASN A 127 3.12 27.75 0.41
N LEU A 128 2.60 26.70 -0.21
CA LEU A 128 1.16 26.48 -0.27
C LEU A 128 0.61 26.12 1.12
N LEU A 129 -0.46 26.82 1.52
CA LEU A 129 -1.06 26.67 2.86
C LEU A 129 -1.40 25.23 3.24
N TRP A 130 -1.88 24.43 2.28
CA TRP A 130 -2.24 23.04 2.55
C TRP A 130 -1.04 22.17 2.98
N ARG A 131 0.20 22.56 2.65
CA ARG A 131 1.42 21.85 3.07
C ARG A 131 1.74 22.01 4.55
N SER A 132 1.16 23.04 5.18
CA SER A 132 1.26 23.28 6.62
C SER A 132 0.00 22.86 7.38
N GLN A 133 -0.87 22.06 6.76
CA GLN A 133 -2.09 21.55 7.37
C GLN A 133 -2.01 20.03 7.53
N ALA A 134 -2.47 19.53 8.67
CA ALA A 134 -2.66 18.11 8.91
C ALA A 134 -4.09 17.85 9.40
N VAL A 135 -4.66 16.73 8.96
CA VAL A 135 -5.96 16.25 9.41
C VAL A 135 -5.75 14.94 10.13
N TYR A 136 -6.18 14.87 11.36
CA TYR A 136 -6.19 13.65 12.16
C TYR A 136 -7.62 13.12 12.21
N VAL A 137 -7.77 11.87 11.81
CA VAL A 137 -9.06 11.17 11.81
C VAL A 137 -8.93 9.98 12.76
N ALA A 138 -9.86 9.84 13.67
CA ALA A 138 -9.90 8.70 14.58
C ALA A 138 -11.34 8.28 14.86
N ASP A 139 -11.50 6.99 15.09
CA ASP A 139 -12.72 6.42 15.64
C ASP A 139 -12.76 6.66 17.16
N ASN A 140 -13.89 6.35 17.78
CA ASN A 140 -14.03 6.39 19.23
C ASN A 140 -13.26 5.21 19.88
N TYR A 141 -13.22 5.22 21.21
CA TYR A 141 -12.57 4.17 22.00
C TYR A 141 -13.54 3.11 22.53
N LEU A 142 -14.78 3.13 22.05
CA LEU A 142 -15.82 2.17 22.47
C LEU A 142 -16.16 1.24 21.31
N ASP A 143 -16.33 -0.03 21.62
CA ASP A 143 -16.86 -1.02 20.69
C ASP A 143 -18.40 -0.87 20.50
N ALA A 144 -18.98 -1.75 19.69
CA ALA A 144 -20.41 -1.76 19.41
C ALA A 144 -21.29 -2.08 20.64
N GLN A 145 -20.70 -2.49 21.75
CA GLN A 145 -21.33 -2.79 23.02
C GLN A 145 -21.04 -1.75 24.09
N ASP A 146 -20.55 -0.57 23.70
CA ASP A 146 -20.13 0.53 24.59
C ASP A 146 -19.06 0.13 25.63
N GLN A 147 -18.25 -0.88 25.30
CA GLN A 147 -17.09 -1.26 26.10
C GLN A 147 -15.81 -0.68 25.48
N PRO A 148 -14.74 -0.49 26.27
CA PRO A 148 -13.46 -0.07 25.71
C PRO A 148 -13.01 -0.99 24.59
N ASP A 149 -12.70 -0.42 23.40
CA ASP A 149 -12.24 -1.17 22.27
C ASP A 149 -10.87 -1.82 22.59
N ILE A 150 -10.75 -3.11 22.31
CA ILE A 150 -9.52 -3.87 22.51
C ILE A 150 -8.37 -3.32 21.66
N ALA A 151 -8.67 -2.67 20.54
CA ALA A 151 -7.68 -2.01 19.69
C ALA A 151 -7.14 -0.70 20.30
N GLY A 152 -7.83 -0.13 21.29
CA GLY A 152 -7.40 1.01 22.07
C GLY A 152 -8.08 2.34 21.70
N ASP A 153 -7.65 3.40 22.36
CA ASP A 153 -8.16 4.76 22.14
C ASP A 153 -7.36 5.45 21.02
N PHE A 154 -7.87 5.38 19.80
CA PHE A 154 -7.24 5.98 18.62
C PHE A 154 -7.23 7.51 18.68
N ALA A 155 -8.21 8.15 19.33
CA ALA A 155 -8.22 9.59 19.52
C ALA A 155 -7.09 10.04 20.47
N ALA A 156 -6.82 9.27 21.53
CA ALA A 156 -5.68 9.53 22.41
C ALA A 156 -4.35 9.36 21.68
N PHE A 157 -4.20 8.31 20.86
CA PHE A 157 -3.00 8.11 20.01
C PHE A 157 -2.82 9.25 19.01
N ALA A 158 -3.89 9.68 18.35
CA ALA A 158 -3.86 10.81 17.43
C ALA A 158 -3.42 12.10 18.14
N ASN A 159 -3.95 12.38 19.34
CA ASN A 159 -3.56 13.54 20.13
C ASN A 159 -2.08 13.48 20.57
N ALA A 160 -1.58 12.32 20.96
CA ALA A 160 -0.15 12.14 21.27
C ALA A 160 0.72 12.42 20.02
N SER A 161 0.30 11.98 18.85
CA SER A 161 0.98 12.24 17.57
C SER A 161 0.95 13.73 17.20
N VAL A 162 -0.15 14.43 17.48
CA VAL A 162 -0.27 15.89 17.26
C VAL A 162 0.78 16.66 18.06
N ALA A 163 1.08 16.22 19.29
CA ALA A 163 2.08 16.88 20.14
C ALA A 163 3.50 16.83 19.55
N LEU A 164 3.75 15.95 18.59
CA LEU A 164 5.04 15.79 17.90
C LEU A 164 5.13 16.60 16.59
N GLN A 165 4.06 17.28 16.21
CA GLN A 165 4.07 18.04 14.94
C GLN A 165 4.95 19.29 15.05
N PRO A 166 5.60 19.68 13.94
CA PRO A 166 6.37 20.93 13.91
C PRO A 166 5.51 22.15 14.25
N GLU A 167 6.15 23.15 14.86
CA GLU A 167 5.50 24.43 15.09
C GLU A 167 5.01 25.06 13.78
N GLY A 168 3.86 25.75 13.83
CA GLY A 168 3.26 26.41 12.67
C GLY A 168 2.34 25.53 11.81
N MET A 169 2.19 24.26 12.15
CA MET A 169 1.20 23.40 11.49
C MET A 169 -0.23 23.71 11.99
N THR A 170 -1.16 23.84 11.06
CA THR A 170 -2.61 23.90 11.36
C THR A 170 -3.13 22.47 11.50
N ILE A 171 -3.65 22.13 12.67
CA ILE A 171 -4.13 20.78 12.99
C ILE A 171 -5.65 20.77 13.02
N ASN A 172 -6.25 19.97 12.14
CA ASN A 172 -7.66 19.66 12.12
C ASN A 172 -7.90 18.25 12.68
N ARG A 173 -8.85 18.12 13.62
CA ARG A 173 -9.22 16.85 14.23
C ARG A 173 -10.63 16.47 13.84
N LEU A 174 -10.83 15.28 13.32
CA LEU A 174 -12.11 14.69 12.96
C LEU A 174 -12.24 13.36 13.69
N TYR A 175 -12.67 13.42 14.95
CA TYR A 175 -12.86 12.23 15.75
C TYR A 175 -14.34 11.85 15.77
N TYR A 176 -14.61 10.57 15.52
CA TYR A 176 -15.95 10.05 15.62
C TYR A 176 -16.28 9.79 17.09
N ASP A 177 -17.26 10.48 17.63
CA ASP A 177 -17.81 10.20 18.93
C ASP A 177 -19.34 10.02 18.79
N PRO A 178 -19.85 8.79 18.84
CA PRO A 178 -21.27 8.50 18.72
C PRO A 178 -22.06 8.90 19.96
N SER A 179 -21.41 9.28 21.06
CA SER A 179 -22.07 9.68 22.28
C SER A 179 -22.62 11.12 22.17
N PRO A 180 -23.95 11.32 22.14
CA PRO A 180 -24.54 12.65 22.09
C PRO A 180 -24.32 13.49 23.35
N THR A 181 -23.65 12.94 24.37
CA THR A 181 -23.47 13.56 25.69
C THR A 181 -22.04 14.05 25.96
N ARG A 182 -21.12 13.88 25.01
CA ARG A 182 -19.75 14.43 25.16
C ARG A 182 -19.59 15.73 24.38
N PRO A 183 -19.13 16.80 25.05
CA PRO A 183 -18.89 18.09 24.41
C PRO A 183 -17.73 18.04 23.40
#